data_82049a4f1339700dfe3dc1b6ca58e0fe
#
_entry.id   82049a4f1339700dfe3dc1b6ca58e0fe
#
_cell.length_a   1.000
_cell.length_b   1.000
_cell.length_c   1.000
_cell.angle_alpha   90.00
_cell.angle_beta   90.00
_cell.angle_gamma   90.00
#
_symmetry.space_group_name_H-M   'P 1'
#
loop_
_entity.id
_entity.type
_entity.pdbx_description
1 polymer ?
#
loop_
_entity_poly.entity_id
_entity_poly.type
_entity_poly.pdbx_seq_one_letter_code
_entity_poly.pdbx_strand_id
1 'polypeptide(L)'
;MARYLYEHLCNAQALSAGLDCGGVINDRAERILRAWGIDASAHRPATITRELCDRTDAIFVMGPSYLHRLVWQYGDDLAGKAYLFADPFTRPESFANGEYKVIDPSYDDRPTSELTEQYAWMRERVVQIQSALMGRGLPLVPLSQYLSLCKSVDKWSH
;
A
#
# COMPACT_ATOMS: atom_id res chain seq x y z
N MET A 1 -6.33 -4.59 4.98
CA MET A 1 -7.47 -3.79 4.46
C MET A 1 -7.44 -3.71 2.93
N ALA A 2 -6.52 -3.02 2.28
CA ALA A 2 -6.51 -2.83 0.81
C ALA A 2 -6.64 -4.13 0.00
N ARG A 3 -5.95 -5.21 0.39
CA ARG A 3 -6.09 -6.53 -0.23
C ARG A 3 -7.55 -6.98 -0.30
N TYR A 4 -8.25 -6.98 0.82
CA TYR A 4 -9.63 -7.45 0.89
C TYR A 4 -10.58 -6.58 0.06
N LEU A 5 -10.36 -5.27 0.05
CA LEU A 5 -11.11 -4.36 -0.82
C LEU A 5 -10.87 -4.67 -2.29
N TYR A 6 -9.61 -4.90 -2.66
CA TYR A 6 -9.25 -5.22 -4.05
C TYR A 6 -9.86 -6.55 -4.50
N GLU A 7 -9.72 -7.60 -3.69
CA GLU A 7 -10.29 -8.92 -4.01
C GLU A 7 -11.82 -8.86 -4.12
N HIS A 8 -12.48 -8.14 -3.20
CA HIS A 8 -13.94 -8.03 -3.19
C HIS A 8 -14.51 -7.19 -4.33
N LEU A 9 -13.88 -6.05 -4.64
CA LEU A 9 -14.41 -5.10 -5.63
C LEU A 9 -13.97 -5.40 -7.05
N CYS A 10 -12.78 -5.96 -7.23
CA CYS A 10 -12.17 -6.16 -8.54
C CYS A 10 -12.22 -7.62 -9.00
N ASN A 11 -12.66 -8.55 -8.14
CA ASN A 11 -12.65 -10.00 -8.41
C ASN A 11 -11.27 -10.48 -8.93
N ALA A 12 -10.20 -9.98 -8.33
CA ALA A 12 -8.84 -10.25 -8.71
C ALA A 12 -8.00 -10.63 -7.48
N GLN A 13 -6.93 -11.38 -7.69
CA GLN A 13 -6.07 -11.81 -6.59
C GLN A 13 -5.17 -10.69 -6.11
N ALA A 14 -5.02 -10.59 -4.80
CA ALA A 14 -4.05 -9.72 -4.16
C ALA A 14 -3.40 -10.41 -2.96
N LEU A 15 -2.18 -10.02 -2.65
CA LEU A 15 -1.46 -10.43 -1.46
C LEU A 15 -1.27 -9.22 -0.54
N SER A 16 -1.12 -9.46 0.74
CA SER A 16 -0.71 -8.43 1.69
C SER A 16 0.41 -8.96 2.56
N ALA A 17 1.41 -8.14 2.76
CA ALA A 17 2.54 -8.44 3.62
C ALA A 17 3.02 -7.19 4.33
N GLY A 18 3.69 -7.34 5.46
CA GLY A 18 4.33 -6.26 6.19
C GLY A 18 5.84 -6.48 6.30
N LEU A 19 6.58 -5.41 6.53
CA LEU A 19 8.01 -5.48 6.80
C LEU A 19 8.27 -6.05 8.20
N ASP A 20 7.40 -5.72 9.15
CA ASP A 20 7.40 -6.24 10.50
C ASP A 20 5.98 -6.77 10.78
N CYS A 21 5.81 -8.08 10.68
CA CYS A 21 4.52 -8.71 10.89
C CYS A 21 4.43 -9.36 12.25
N GLY A 22 3.39 -9.05 12.96
CA GLY A 22 3.01 -9.70 14.20
C GLY A 22 1.51 -9.64 14.42
N GLY A 23 0.99 -10.63 15.16
CA GLY A 23 -0.37 -10.60 15.68
C GLY A 23 -1.46 -10.96 14.67
N VAL A 24 -2.57 -10.24 14.80
CA VAL A 24 -3.82 -10.44 14.07
C VAL A 24 -4.22 -9.16 13.36
N ILE A 25 -5.25 -9.21 12.55
CA ILE A 25 -5.84 -8.00 11.98
C ILE A 25 -6.31 -7.05 13.10
N ASN A 26 -6.14 -5.75 12.90
CA ASN A 26 -6.66 -4.76 13.83
C ASN A 26 -8.19 -4.81 13.91
N ASP A 27 -8.74 -4.88 15.14
CA ASP A 27 -10.18 -5.06 15.39
C ASP A 27 -11.05 -3.96 14.75
N ARG A 28 -10.53 -2.71 14.67
CA ARG A 28 -11.24 -1.59 14.04
C ARG A 28 -11.33 -1.80 12.53
N ALA A 29 -10.23 -2.26 11.92
CA ALA A 29 -10.19 -2.59 10.50
C ALA A 29 -11.11 -3.75 10.17
N GLU A 30 -11.12 -4.81 11.00
CA GLU A 30 -12.00 -5.96 10.82
C GLU A 30 -13.47 -5.57 10.93
N ARG A 31 -13.85 -4.76 11.93
CA ARG A 31 -15.24 -4.28 12.09
C ARG A 31 -15.75 -3.49 10.89
N ILE A 32 -14.91 -2.62 10.32
CA ILE A 32 -15.28 -1.84 9.14
C ILE A 32 -15.45 -2.75 7.91
N LEU A 33 -14.53 -3.70 7.68
CA LEU A 33 -14.67 -4.67 6.60
C LEU A 33 -15.95 -5.51 6.73
N ARG A 34 -16.22 -5.99 7.94
CA ARG A 34 -17.44 -6.78 8.24
C ARG A 34 -18.72 -5.98 7.99
N ALA A 35 -18.75 -4.68 8.32
CA ALA A 35 -19.88 -3.80 8.02
C ALA A 35 -20.12 -3.64 6.50
N TRP A 36 -19.12 -3.90 5.68
CA TRP A 36 -19.22 -3.91 4.21
C TRP A 36 -19.41 -5.31 3.61
N GLY A 37 -19.71 -6.31 4.47
CA GLY A 37 -19.91 -7.68 4.03
C GLY A 37 -18.62 -8.44 3.69
N ILE A 38 -17.46 -7.93 4.10
CA ILE A 38 -16.16 -8.54 3.82
C ILE A 38 -15.66 -9.25 5.08
N ASP A 39 -15.55 -10.58 5.01
CA ASP A 39 -14.98 -11.37 6.11
C ASP A 39 -13.45 -11.40 6.02
N ALA A 40 -12.80 -10.85 7.02
CA ALA A 40 -11.35 -10.85 7.18
C ALA A 40 -10.88 -11.62 8.43
N SER A 41 -11.75 -12.36 9.09
CA SER A 41 -11.46 -13.09 10.36
C SER A 41 -10.34 -14.13 10.22
N ALA A 42 -10.23 -14.73 9.03
CA ALA A 42 -9.18 -15.69 8.70
C ALA A 42 -7.84 -15.04 8.31
N HIS A 43 -7.74 -13.69 8.36
CA HIS A 43 -6.49 -13.02 8.00
C HIS A 43 -5.34 -13.46 8.90
N ARG A 44 -4.23 -13.79 8.28
CA ARG A 44 -2.95 -14.01 8.95
C ARG A 44 -1.93 -13.08 8.32
N PRO A 45 -1.37 -12.14 9.09
CA PRO A 45 -0.30 -11.28 8.62
C PRO A 45 0.88 -12.12 8.14
N ALA A 46 1.47 -11.74 7.03
CA ALA A 46 2.65 -12.38 6.48
C ALA A 46 3.80 -11.37 6.36
N THR A 47 5.00 -11.79 6.68
CA THR A 47 6.19 -10.98 6.43
C THR A 47 6.51 -11.00 4.94
N ILE A 48 6.87 -9.85 4.39
CA ILE A 48 7.33 -9.74 3.01
C ILE A 48 8.64 -10.50 2.85
N THR A 49 8.79 -11.17 1.71
CA THR A 49 10.03 -11.86 1.34
C THR A 49 10.41 -11.48 -0.09
N ARG A 50 11.68 -11.64 -0.45
CA ARG A 50 12.12 -11.42 -1.84
C ARG A 50 11.34 -12.30 -2.82
N GLU A 51 11.14 -13.57 -2.50
CA GLU A 51 10.37 -14.51 -3.32
C GLU A 51 8.93 -14.02 -3.54
N LEU A 52 8.28 -13.50 -2.49
CA LEU A 52 6.95 -12.93 -2.63
C LEU A 52 6.95 -11.73 -3.57
N CYS A 53 7.95 -10.84 -3.45
CA CYS A 53 8.11 -9.71 -4.35
C CYS A 53 8.30 -10.17 -5.80
N ASP A 54 9.13 -11.17 -6.05
CA ASP A 54 9.44 -11.65 -7.40
C ASP A 54 8.19 -12.19 -8.12
N ARG A 55 7.27 -12.78 -7.36
CA ARG A 55 6.02 -13.38 -7.88
C ARG A 55 4.91 -12.37 -8.13
N THR A 56 5.08 -11.10 -7.78
CA THR A 56 4.05 -10.07 -7.95
C THR A 56 4.36 -9.17 -9.14
N ASP A 57 3.34 -8.77 -9.88
CA ASP A 57 3.47 -7.85 -11.01
C ASP A 57 3.59 -6.39 -10.54
N ALA A 58 2.94 -6.05 -9.43
CA ALA A 58 2.95 -4.70 -8.86
C ALA A 58 2.94 -4.74 -7.33
N ILE A 59 3.67 -3.82 -6.69
CA ILE A 59 3.77 -3.69 -5.23
C ILE A 59 3.27 -2.30 -4.85
N PHE A 60 2.21 -2.23 -4.05
CA PHE A 60 1.66 -0.96 -3.58
C PHE A 60 2.07 -0.72 -2.13
N VAL A 61 2.97 0.24 -1.92
CA VAL A 61 3.43 0.62 -0.59
C VAL A 61 2.52 1.69 0.02
N MET A 62 2.31 1.62 1.35
CA MET A 62 1.40 2.51 2.08
C MET A 62 2.03 3.87 2.41
N GLY A 63 3.31 4.05 2.14
CA GLY A 63 4.03 5.30 2.31
C GLY A 63 5.46 5.21 1.80
N PRO A 64 6.12 6.35 1.52
CA PRO A 64 7.47 6.36 0.93
C PRO A 64 8.52 5.65 1.77
N SER A 65 8.45 5.72 3.11
CA SER A 65 9.38 5.04 4.02
C SER A 65 9.38 3.51 3.86
N TYR A 66 8.24 2.93 3.48
CA TYR A 66 8.15 1.48 3.22
C TYR A 66 8.90 1.09 1.95
N LEU A 67 8.94 1.97 0.94
CA LEU A 67 9.75 1.74 -0.25
C LEU A 67 11.23 1.67 0.10
N HIS A 68 11.74 2.63 0.89
CA HIS A 68 13.14 2.62 1.32
C HIS A 68 13.53 1.33 2.01
N ARG A 69 12.71 0.89 2.97
CA ARG A 69 12.95 -0.37 3.68
C ARG A 69 12.88 -1.58 2.73
N LEU A 70 11.93 -1.59 1.80
CA LEU A 70 11.77 -2.65 0.80
C LEU A 70 13.03 -2.79 -0.06
N VAL A 71 13.51 -1.68 -0.64
CA VAL A 71 14.66 -1.72 -1.54
C VAL A 71 15.98 -1.93 -0.79
N TRP A 72 16.12 -1.38 0.41
CA TRP A 72 17.28 -1.62 1.25
C TRP A 72 17.43 -3.10 1.61
N GLN A 73 16.32 -3.78 1.88
CA GLN A 73 16.32 -5.16 2.32
C GLN A 73 16.36 -6.16 1.15
N TYR A 74 15.76 -5.83 0.00
CA TYR A 74 15.54 -6.79 -1.07
C TYR A 74 16.07 -6.38 -2.43
N GLY A 75 16.51 -5.15 -2.61
CA GLY A 75 17.15 -4.66 -3.83
C GLY A 75 16.37 -3.56 -4.56
N ASP A 76 17.12 -2.67 -5.22
CA ASP A 76 16.63 -1.47 -5.90
C ASP A 76 15.72 -1.78 -7.11
N ASP A 77 15.86 -2.96 -7.70
CA ASP A 77 15.06 -3.41 -8.85
C ASP A 77 13.57 -3.47 -8.55
N LEU A 78 13.19 -3.67 -7.29
CA LEU A 78 11.78 -3.69 -6.88
C LEU A 78 11.10 -2.33 -7.04
N ALA A 79 11.84 -1.23 -7.02
CA ALA A 79 11.27 0.10 -7.22
C ALA A 79 10.65 0.28 -8.62
N GLY A 80 11.07 -0.50 -9.61
CA GLY A 80 10.52 -0.48 -10.97
C GLY A 80 9.07 -0.98 -11.06
N LYS A 81 8.63 -1.76 -10.07
CA LYS A 81 7.25 -2.26 -9.96
C LYS A 81 6.58 -1.88 -8.63
N ALA A 82 7.17 -0.96 -7.88
CA ALA A 82 6.59 -0.41 -6.67
C ALA A 82 5.90 0.92 -6.95
N TYR A 83 4.72 1.10 -6.36
CA TYR A 83 3.84 2.26 -6.53
C TYR A 83 3.37 2.74 -5.17
N LEU A 84 3.12 4.05 -5.02
CA LEU A 84 2.51 4.57 -3.81
C LEU A 84 1.00 4.33 -3.84
N PHE A 85 0.47 3.62 -2.87
CA PHE A 85 -0.97 3.32 -2.82
C PHE A 85 -1.84 4.58 -2.78
N ALA A 86 -1.42 5.57 -2.00
CA ALA A 86 -2.17 6.81 -1.83
C ALA A 86 -2.34 7.58 -3.13
N ASP A 87 -1.29 7.64 -3.95
CA ASP A 87 -1.35 8.23 -5.29
C ASP A 87 -0.39 7.54 -6.27
N PRO A 88 -0.83 6.46 -6.92
CA PRO A 88 0.02 5.71 -7.84
C PRO A 88 0.10 6.36 -9.23
N PHE A 89 -0.52 7.51 -9.45
CA PHE A 89 -0.64 8.19 -10.75
C PHE A 89 0.21 9.46 -10.85
N THR A 90 0.72 9.95 -9.72
CA THR A 90 1.47 11.21 -9.65
C THR A 90 2.98 10.94 -9.63
N ARG A 91 3.74 11.88 -10.16
CA ARG A 91 5.20 11.81 -10.15
C ARG A 91 5.77 11.96 -8.74
N PRO A 92 6.90 11.27 -8.45
CA PRO A 92 7.52 11.27 -7.11
C PRO A 92 7.89 12.64 -6.54
N GLU A 93 8.15 13.64 -7.40
CA GLU A 93 8.51 14.99 -6.96
C GLU A 93 7.43 15.67 -6.12
N SER A 94 6.17 15.24 -6.28
CA SER A 94 5.05 15.75 -5.49
C SER A 94 4.96 15.14 -4.09
N PHE A 95 5.75 14.10 -3.78
CA PHE A 95 5.70 13.38 -2.50
C PHE A 95 6.52 14.02 -1.37
N ALA A 96 7.17 15.15 -1.61
CA ALA A 96 8.09 15.79 -0.66
C ALA A 96 7.45 16.21 0.68
N ASN A 97 6.12 16.32 0.75
CA ASN A 97 5.42 16.91 1.89
C ASN A 97 4.78 15.90 2.86
N GLY A 98 5.00 14.60 2.71
CA GLY A 98 4.47 13.58 3.62
C GLY A 98 2.95 13.36 3.58
N GLU A 99 2.23 14.00 2.65
CA GLU A 99 0.77 13.98 2.54
C GLU A 99 0.20 12.65 2.02
N TYR A 100 1.05 11.77 1.55
CA TYR A 100 0.68 10.54 0.84
C TYR A 100 0.80 9.27 1.68
N LYS A 101 0.54 9.38 2.97
CA LYS A 101 0.61 8.24 3.88
C LYS A 101 -0.78 7.70 4.19
N VAL A 102 -0.99 6.41 3.96
CA VAL A 102 -2.13 5.70 4.54
C VAL A 102 -1.86 5.48 6.02
N ILE A 103 -2.73 5.98 6.88
CA ILE A 103 -2.55 5.90 8.33
C ILE A 103 -2.93 4.50 8.80
N ASP A 104 -2.03 3.88 9.55
CA ASP A 104 -2.28 2.57 10.15
C ASP A 104 -3.23 2.72 11.35
N PRO A 105 -4.36 2.01 11.37
CA PRO A 105 -5.34 2.07 12.45
C PRO A 105 -4.81 1.62 13.80
N SER A 106 -3.68 0.90 13.85
CA SER A 106 -3.04 0.46 15.09
C SER A 106 -2.37 1.59 15.87
N TYR A 107 -2.00 2.67 15.18
CA TYR A 107 -1.33 3.85 15.73
C TYR A 107 -2.19 5.11 15.64
N ASP A 108 -3.47 4.96 15.37
CA ASP A 108 -4.37 6.07 15.08
C ASP A 108 -5.45 6.16 16.15
N ASP A 109 -5.40 7.22 16.96
CA ASP A 109 -6.38 7.49 18.03
C ASP A 109 -7.66 8.15 17.53
N ARG A 110 -7.76 8.46 16.24
CA ARG A 110 -8.96 9.08 15.65
C ARG A 110 -10.20 8.20 15.83
N PRO A 111 -11.39 8.82 15.85
CA PRO A 111 -12.66 8.09 15.90
C PRO A 111 -12.80 7.08 14.75
N THR A 112 -13.55 6.01 14.99
CA THR A 112 -13.81 4.99 13.95
C THR A 112 -14.50 5.56 12.72
N SER A 113 -15.29 6.65 12.87
CA SER A 113 -15.91 7.36 11.74
C SER A 113 -14.90 7.89 10.73
N GLU A 114 -13.82 8.52 11.21
CA GLU A 114 -12.76 9.06 10.33
C GLU A 114 -11.97 7.94 9.64
N LEU A 115 -11.74 6.82 10.32
CA LEU A 115 -11.18 5.64 9.68
C LEU A 115 -12.10 5.07 8.60
N THR A 116 -13.40 5.14 8.79
CA THR A 116 -14.38 4.70 7.81
C THR A 116 -14.28 5.55 6.53
N GLU A 117 -14.07 6.86 6.66
CA GLU A 117 -13.83 7.76 5.52
C GLU A 117 -12.54 7.41 4.78
N GLN A 118 -11.44 7.19 5.51
CA GLN A 118 -10.19 6.75 4.91
C GLN A 118 -10.39 5.44 4.13
N TYR A 119 -11.14 4.50 4.66
CA TYR A 119 -11.38 3.22 4.00
C TYR A 119 -12.35 3.32 2.84
N ALA A 120 -13.32 4.23 2.88
CA ALA A 120 -14.17 4.54 1.73
C ALA A 120 -13.32 5.08 0.57
N TRP A 121 -12.40 6.01 0.86
CA TRP A 121 -11.43 6.47 -0.12
C TRP A 121 -10.54 5.32 -0.66
N MET A 122 -10.08 4.39 0.18
CA MET A 122 -9.31 3.23 -0.27
C MET A 122 -10.11 2.32 -1.23
N ARG A 123 -11.42 2.21 -1.06
CA ARG A 123 -12.29 1.47 -2.00
C ARG A 123 -12.24 2.08 -3.40
N GLU A 124 -12.36 3.38 -3.50
CA GLU A 124 -12.25 4.08 -4.80
C GLU A 124 -10.86 3.88 -5.40
N ARG A 125 -9.82 3.98 -4.58
CA ARG A 125 -8.43 3.83 -5.02
C ARG A 125 -8.14 2.44 -5.58
N VAL A 126 -8.61 1.36 -4.97
CA VAL A 126 -8.38 0.02 -5.51
C VAL A 126 -9.05 -0.19 -6.86
N VAL A 127 -10.22 0.41 -7.10
CA VAL A 127 -10.90 0.35 -8.40
C VAL A 127 -10.11 1.12 -9.47
N GLN A 128 -9.57 2.29 -9.14
CA GLN A 128 -8.71 3.08 -10.04
C GLN A 128 -7.42 2.31 -10.38
N ILE A 129 -6.79 1.69 -9.39
CA ILE A 129 -5.60 0.84 -9.57
C ILE A 129 -5.90 -0.31 -10.53
N GLN A 130 -7.00 -1.03 -10.32
CA GLN A 130 -7.40 -2.13 -11.19
C GLN A 130 -7.61 -1.64 -12.63
N SER A 131 -8.27 -0.51 -12.80
CA SER A 131 -8.47 0.10 -14.12
C SER A 131 -7.13 0.38 -14.83
N ALA A 132 -6.17 0.93 -14.10
CA ALA A 132 -4.84 1.23 -14.62
C ALA A 132 -4.05 -0.05 -14.98
N LEU A 133 -4.08 -1.08 -14.13
CA LEU A 133 -3.45 -2.37 -14.39
C LEU A 133 -4.03 -3.07 -15.64
N MET A 134 -5.30 -2.82 -15.95
CA MET A 134 -5.95 -3.29 -17.18
C MET A 134 -5.74 -2.39 -18.41
N GLY A 135 -4.87 -1.40 -18.33
CA GLY A 135 -4.64 -0.43 -19.40
C GLY A 135 -5.81 0.54 -19.62
N ARG A 136 -6.67 0.72 -18.64
CA ARG A 136 -7.84 1.61 -18.65
C ARG A 136 -7.64 2.71 -17.61
N GLY A 137 -7.65 3.97 -18.01
CA GLY A 137 -7.48 5.10 -17.09
C GLY A 137 -6.06 5.66 -17.05
N LEU A 138 -5.69 6.30 -15.94
CA LEU A 138 -4.38 6.92 -15.79
C LEU A 138 -3.27 5.87 -15.64
N PRO A 139 -2.10 6.07 -16.26
CA PRO A 139 -0.98 5.15 -16.12
C PRO A 139 -0.42 5.18 -14.70
N LEU A 140 0.05 4.03 -14.23
CA LEU A 140 0.78 3.93 -12.95
C LEU A 140 2.19 4.51 -13.10
N VAL A 141 2.64 5.26 -12.11
CA VAL A 141 3.98 5.87 -12.05
C VAL A 141 4.83 5.10 -11.02
N PRO A 142 5.84 4.34 -11.47
CA PRO A 142 6.66 3.56 -10.55
C PRO A 142 7.59 4.44 -9.71
N LEU A 143 7.91 3.98 -8.51
CA LEU A 143 8.72 4.71 -7.54
C LEU A 143 10.23 4.64 -7.79
N SER A 144 10.68 4.02 -8.90
CA SER A 144 12.10 4.01 -9.29
C SER A 144 12.71 5.40 -9.44
N GLN A 145 11.93 6.37 -9.92
CA GLN A 145 12.35 7.77 -10.01
C GLN A 145 12.50 8.42 -8.61
N TYR A 146 11.65 8.04 -7.66
CA TYR A 146 11.73 8.52 -6.28
C TYR A 146 13.02 8.09 -5.58
N LEU A 147 13.49 6.86 -5.80
CA LEU A 147 14.77 6.39 -5.24
C LEU A 147 15.96 7.21 -5.71
N SER A 148 15.99 7.62 -6.96
CA SER A 148 17.08 8.47 -7.47
C SER A 148 17.08 9.85 -6.83
N LEU A 149 15.89 10.42 -6.55
CA LEU A 149 15.76 11.67 -5.82
C LEU A 149 16.20 11.53 -4.35
N CYS A 150 15.88 10.42 -3.70
CA CYS A 150 16.27 10.17 -2.31
C CYS A 150 17.77 9.92 -2.12
N LYS A 151 18.42 9.25 -3.08
CA LYS A 151 19.88 9.03 -3.05
C LYS A 151 20.68 10.33 -3.18
N SER A 152 20.07 11.41 -3.69
CA SER A 152 20.70 12.74 -3.77
C SER A 152 20.55 13.58 -2.51
N VAL A 153 19.79 13.09 -1.51
CA VAL A 153 19.52 13.80 -0.27
C VAL A 153 19.97 12.94 0.90
N ASP A 154 21.16 13.19 1.42
CA ASP A 154 21.79 12.51 2.58
C ASP A 154 21.00 12.64 3.91
N LYS A 155 19.67 12.73 3.88
CA LYS A 155 18.82 13.06 5.03
C LYS A 155 18.11 11.87 5.69
N TRP A 156 18.40 10.63 5.30
CA TRP A 156 17.66 9.45 5.82
C TRP A 156 18.54 8.45 6.58
N SER A 157 19.67 8.90 7.10
CA SER A 157 20.46 8.13 8.07
C SER A 157 19.98 8.45 9.48
N HIS A 158 18.88 7.83 9.92
CA HIS A 158 18.56 7.53 11.33
C HIS A 158 17.41 6.53 11.39
#